data_9c7e28c534739aad4e8ba4f6ee76575c
#
_entry.id   9c7e28c534739aad4e8ba4f6ee76575c
#
_cell.length_a   1.000
_cell.length_b   1.000
_cell.length_c   1.000
_cell.angle_alpha   90.00
_cell.angle_beta   90.00
_cell.angle_gamma   90.00
#
_symmetry.space_group_name_H-M   'P 1'
#
loop_
_entity.id
_entity.type
_entity.pdbx_description
1 polymer ?
#
loop_
_entity_poly.entity_id
_entity_poly.type
_entity_poly.pdbx_seq_one_letter_code
_entity_poly.pdbx_strand_id
1 'polypeptide(L)'
;MKKNTFLAVTYGILPIATVSISLSSFAEEQLETINVEGELSAERQTQSAVEHKTASTLQKELVRDTRDLVRYTTDVGISDNGRFLKGFSIRGVEGNRVGISVDGVNLPDSEENSLYARYGNFNNSRLFVDSELVREIDIVRGADAFNSGSGALGGTVSYRTLDAADIVKQGQKFGGLIRGGYASKNSEWVRTAAVGYVGEKFDAIVAYSQRTGHQMKSRGDGSIEDSSSRQMPDPSSHRFNSYLVKLGYQINAHHRIAFGFTGQKGERYTDERSYALYGGSWREANDENKRHNFNVSYIYAPDSAWLAFAKLNLDYQKTDLAAVNYKGDRHWKTNEKELSEIFDRRMKTTFKRATIELESQPFKLLGEHTFTLTNFISEREFENINYDRAGIGRSYEYSDLYTIQRPIKTKQYGIS
;
A
#
# COMPACT_ATOMS: atom_id res chain seq x y z
N MET A 1 61.93 -18.47 -6.31
CA MET A 1 61.33 -18.11 -5.03
C MET A 1 60.90 -16.65 -5.09
N LYS A 2 59.63 -16.38 -5.34
CA LYS A 2 59.03 -15.04 -5.23
C LYS A 2 57.87 -15.16 -4.23
N LYS A 3 57.98 -14.46 -3.12
CA LYS A 3 56.98 -14.39 -2.05
C LYS A 3 55.88 -13.48 -2.50
N ASN A 4 54.66 -14.00 -2.62
CA ASN A 4 53.45 -13.20 -2.78
C ASN A 4 52.91 -12.84 -1.39
N THR A 5 52.93 -11.55 -1.09
CA THR A 5 52.34 -10.98 0.11
C THR A 5 50.87 -10.78 -0.15
N PHE A 6 49.99 -11.53 0.51
CA PHE A 6 48.53 -11.30 0.51
C PHE A 6 48.23 -10.12 1.44
N LEU A 7 47.70 -9.06 0.87
CA LEU A 7 47.10 -7.95 1.63
C LEU A 7 45.67 -8.36 1.98
N ALA A 8 45.45 -8.68 3.25
CA ALA A 8 44.11 -8.87 3.79
C ALA A 8 43.44 -7.49 3.98
N VAL A 9 42.49 -7.16 3.12
CA VAL A 9 41.63 -5.99 3.31
C VAL A 9 40.50 -6.41 4.26
N THR A 10 40.66 -6.07 5.54
CA THR A 10 39.62 -6.15 6.55
C THR A 10 38.57 -5.08 6.26
N TYR A 11 37.46 -5.48 5.70
CA TYR A 11 36.27 -4.64 5.67
C TYR A 11 35.73 -4.49 7.09
N GLY A 12 36.02 -3.36 7.71
CA GLY A 12 35.39 -2.95 8.95
C GLY A 12 33.90 -2.74 8.72
N ILE A 13 33.09 -3.57 9.36
CA ILE A 13 31.65 -3.36 9.50
C ILE A 13 31.50 -2.18 10.47
N LEU A 14 31.31 -0.98 9.93
CA LEU A 14 30.78 0.12 10.73
C LEU A 14 29.27 -0.15 10.94
N PRO A 15 28.80 -0.27 12.18
CA PRO A 15 27.38 -0.19 12.45
C PRO A 15 26.95 1.25 12.17
N ILE A 16 26.21 1.47 11.07
CA ILE A 16 25.55 2.74 10.84
C ILE A 16 24.46 2.83 11.89
N ALA A 17 24.79 3.57 12.96
CA ALA A 17 23.81 3.99 13.95
C ALA A 17 22.70 4.73 13.23
N THR A 18 21.47 4.25 13.35
CA THR A 18 20.27 4.98 12.98
C THR A 18 20.20 6.20 13.89
N VAL A 19 20.64 7.35 13.40
CA VAL A 19 20.39 8.62 14.08
C VAL A 19 18.92 8.96 13.87
N SER A 20 18.09 8.37 14.70
CA SER A 20 16.75 8.88 14.93
C SER A 20 16.90 10.06 15.88
N ILE A 21 16.96 11.27 15.36
CA ILE A 21 16.82 12.46 16.20
C ILE A 21 15.35 12.58 16.57
N SER A 22 14.92 11.75 17.49
CA SER A 22 13.68 11.94 18.22
C SER A 22 14.01 12.82 19.43
N LEU A 23 13.85 14.10 19.29
CA LEU A 23 13.77 14.98 20.45
C LEU A 23 12.40 14.71 21.11
N SER A 24 12.38 13.74 22.02
CA SER A 24 11.28 13.55 22.94
C SER A 24 11.29 14.69 23.93
N SER A 25 10.21 15.44 24.03
CA SER A 25 9.88 16.17 25.25
C SER A 25 8.37 16.20 25.46
N PHE A 26 8.05 15.75 26.62
CA PHE A 26 6.91 15.95 27.50
C PHE A 26 5.98 17.11 27.15
N ALA A 27 4.72 16.81 27.18
CA ALA A 27 3.61 17.43 27.89
C ALA A 27 2.31 17.18 27.13
N GLU A 28 1.50 16.43 27.78
CA GLU A 28 0.11 16.22 27.55
C GLU A 28 -0.62 17.50 28.01
N GLU A 29 -1.18 18.25 27.05
CA GLU A 29 -2.33 19.12 27.32
C GLU A 29 -3.08 19.37 26.02
N GLN A 30 -4.35 19.01 26.04
CA GLN A 30 -5.26 18.94 24.92
C GLN A 30 -5.57 20.34 24.39
N LEU A 31 -5.26 20.58 23.11
CA LEU A 31 -6.06 21.49 22.31
C LEU A 31 -7.18 20.66 21.71
N GLU A 32 -8.43 21.04 21.98
CA GLU A 32 -9.61 20.47 21.34
C GLU A 32 -9.61 20.70 19.83
N THR A 33 -8.81 19.92 19.14
CA THR A 33 -9.11 19.59 17.76
C THR A 33 -10.28 18.61 17.81
N ILE A 34 -11.34 18.86 17.06
CA ILE A 34 -12.44 17.92 16.87
C ILE A 34 -11.83 16.64 16.31
N ASN A 35 -11.41 15.75 17.19
CA ASN A 35 -10.83 14.45 16.87
C ASN A 35 -11.99 13.45 16.83
N VAL A 36 -12.86 13.60 15.83
CA VAL A 36 -13.98 12.70 15.57
C VAL A 36 -13.51 11.24 15.37
N GLU A 37 -12.23 11.05 15.06
CA GLU A 37 -11.63 9.71 14.90
C GLU A 37 -11.13 9.10 16.22
N GLY A 38 -10.92 9.88 17.26
CA GLY A 38 -10.33 9.41 18.53
C GLY A 38 -11.26 8.52 19.36
N GLU A 39 -12.55 8.80 19.38
CA GLU A 39 -13.50 8.03 20.19
C GLU A 39 -13.85 6.67 19.57
N LEU A 40 -13.99 6.60 18.25
CA LEU A 40 -14.19 5.31 17.57
C LEU A 40 -13.00 4.35 17.73
N SER A 41 -11.78 4.87 17.86
CA SER A 41 -10.60 4.02 18.09
C SER A 41 -10.52 3.49 19.53
N ALA A 42 -10.99 4.22 20.53
CA ALA A 42 -11.00 3.78 21.92
C ALA A 42 -11.99 2.63 22.17
N GLU A 43 -13.19 2.68 21.58
CA GLU A 43 -14.16 1.58 21.67
C GLU A 43 -13.69 0.32 20.96
N ARG A 44 -12.96 0.44 19.86
CA ARG A 44 -12.39 -0.71 19.15
C ARG A 44 -11.26 -1.42 19.90
N GLN A 45 -10.53 -0.74 20.76
CA GLN A 45 -9.47 -1.34 21.57
C GLN A 45 -10.01 -2.37 22.59
N THR A 46 -11.28 -2.31 22.94
CA THR A 46 -11.91 -3.27 23.86
C THR A 46 -12.33 -4.58 23.17
N GLN A 47 -12.31 -4.65 21.84
CA GLN A 47 -12.63 -5.88 21.10
C GLN A 47 -11.36 -6.71 20.89
N SER A 48 -11.31 -7.90 21.46
CA SER A 48 -10.21 -8.87 21.28
C SER A 48 -9.91 -9.25 19.82
N ALA A 49 -10.78 -8.88 18.90
CA ALA A 49 -10.64 -9.11 17.46
C ALA A 49 -9.87 -8.01 16.72
N VAL A 50 -9.60 -6.87 17.36
CA VAL A 50 -8.91 -5.73 16.74
C VAL A 50 -7.47 -5.65 17.23
N GLU A 51 -6.52 -5.59 16.31
CA GLU A 51 -5.12 -5.31 16.58
C GLU A 51 -4.78 -3.92 16.07
N HIS A 52 -4.33 -3.07 16.99
CA HIS A 52 -3.97 -1.69 16.72
C HIS A 52 -2.45 -1.52 16.77
N LYS A 53 -1.85 -1.02 15.68
CA LYS A 53 -0.42 -0.74 15.58
C LYS A 53 -0.19 0.75 15.31
N THR A 54 0.38 1.42 16.30
CA THR A 54 0.77 2.84 16.19
C THR A 54 2.10 3.01 15.47
N ALA A 55 2.43 4.23 15.05
CA ALA A 55 3.72 4.57 14.46
C ALA A 55 4.90 4.16 15.36
N SER A 56 4.77 4.30 16.70
CA SER A 56 5.81 3.86 17.63
C SER A 56 5.99 2.35 17.65
N THR A 57 4.90 1.58 17.55
CA THR A 57 4.94 0.12 17.44
C THR A 57 5.59 -0.30 16.13
N LEU A 58 5.20 0.32 15.01
CA LEU A 58 5.78 0.04 13.69
C LEU A 58 7.29 0.30 13.66
N GLN A 59 7.75 1.34 14.36
CA GLN A 59 9.17 1.65 14.49
C GLN A 59 9.91 0.65 15.39
N LYS A 60 9.35 0.29 16.55
CA LYS A 60 9.94 -0.68 17.49
C LYS A 60 10.04 -2.08 16.88
N GLU A 61 9.03 -2.50 16.13
CA GLU A 61 9.00 -3.78 15.43
C GLU A 61 9.82 -3.77 14.12
N LEU A 62 10.39 -2.62 13.74
CA LEU A 62 11.14 -2.42 12.50
C LEU A 62 10.32 -2.86 11.27
N VAL A 63 9.05 -2.49 11.23
CA VAL A 63 8.16 -2.76 10.11
C VAL A 63 8.62 -1.94 8.90
N ARG A 64 9.19 -2.61 7.92
CA ARG A 64 9.67 -2.00 6.68
C ARG A 64 8.79 -2.32 5.49
N ASP A 65 8.19 -3.49 5.49
CA ASP A 65 7.26 -3.93 4.46
C ASP A 65 6.03 -4.61 5.09
N THR A 66 5.07 -4.98 4.26
CA THR A 66 3.83 -5.62 4.70
C THR A 66 4.08 -6.98 5.35
N ARG A 67 5.17 -7.70 4.97
CA ARG A 67 5.52 -8.98 5.62
C ARG A 67 5.99 -8.77 7.06
N ASP A 68 6.74 -7.68 7.30
CA ASP A 68 7.18 -7.34 8.65
C ASP A 68 5.99 -6.99 9.55
N LEU A 69 4.92 -6.37 8.97
CA LEU A 69 3.71 -6.00 9.69
C LEU A 69 3.02 -7.19 10.35
N VAL A 70 3.00 -8.34 9.67
CA VAL A 70 2.31 -9.55 10.16
C VAL A 70 3.24 -10.53 10.87
N ARG A 71 4.50 -10.18 11.08
CA ARG A 71 5.53 -11.07 11.66
C ARG A 71 5.15 -11.62 13.03
N TYR A 72 4.50 -10.83 13.85
CA TYR A 72 4.12 -11.18 15.22
C TYR A 72 2.62 -11.48 15.39
N THR A 73 1.90 -11.62 14.28
CA THR A 73 0.49 -12.01 14.29
C THR A 73 0.35 -13.50 14.02
N THR A 74 -0.58 -14.17 14.69
CA THR A 74 -0.74 -15.64 14.59
C THR A 74 -1.71 -16.06 13.49
N ASP A 75 -2.69 -15.23 13.18
CA ASP A 75 -3.82 -15.54 12.30
C ASP A 75 -3.93 -14.56 11.12
N VAL A 76 -2.94 -13.70 10.95
CA VAL A 76 -2.82 -12.79 9.82
C VAL A 76 -1.53 -13.08 9.09
N GLY A 77 -1.61 -13.38 7.82
CA GLY A 77 -0.50 -13.65 6.92
C GLY A 77 -0.54 -12.79 5.67
N ILE A 78 0.43 -12.99 4.82
CA ILE A 78 0.50 -12.38 3.50
C ILE A 78 0.42 -13.48 2.45
N SER A 79 -0.53 -13.36 1.55
CA SER A 79 -0.57 -14.14 0.33
C SER A 79 0.46 -13.59 -0.65
N ASP A 80 1.40 -14.41 -1.06
CA ASP A 80 2.53 -14.05 -1.90
C ASP A 80 2.72 -15.11 -2.99
N ASN A 81 2.95 -14.71 -4.21
CA ASN A 81 3.29 -15.60 -5.31
C ASN A 81 4.68 -15.30 -5.89
N GLY A 82 5.55 -14.70 -5.09
CA GLY A 82 6.95 -14.48 -5.39
C GLY A 82 7.25 -13.11 -6.00
N ARG A 83 6.54 -12.69 -7.03
CA ARG A 83 6.84 -11.44 -7.73
C ARG A 83 6.18 -10.22 -7.10
N PHE A 84 4.94 -10.39 -6.64
CA PHE A 84 4.19 -9.38 -5.89
C PHE A 84 3.42 -10.00 -4.73
N LEU A 85 3.19 -9.19 -3.69
CA LEU A 85 2.28 -9.54 -2.62
C LEU A 85 0.85 -9.48 -3.15
N LYS A 86 0.10 -10.56 -3.00
CA LYS A 86 -1.29 -10.64 -3.47
C LYS A 86 -2.27 -9.93 -2.56
N GLY A 87 -2.09 -10.05 -1.27
CA GLY A 87 -3.05 -9.58 -0.32
C GLY A 87 -2.76 -10.06 1.10
N PHE A 88 -3.55 -9.59 2.05
CA PHE A 88 -3.60 -10.19 3.38
C PHE A 88 -4.38 -11.49 3.33
N SER A 89 -3.94 -12.45 4.15
CA SER A 89 -4.67 -13.64 4.50
C SER A 89 -5.05 -13.54 5.97
N ILE A 90 -6.33 -13.48 6.29
CA ILE A 90 -6.82 -13.43 7.68
C ILE A 90 -7.60 -14.72 7.94
N ARG A 91 -7.08 -15.57 8.84
CA ARG A 91 -7.65 -16.89 9.15
C ARG A 91 -7.89 -17.75 7.89
N GLY A 92 -6.97 -17.68 6.91
CA GLY A 92 -7.08 -18.39 5.64
C GLY A 92 -8.01 -17.76 4.59
N VAL A 93 -8.66 -16.63 4.90
CA VAL A 93 -9.48 -15.87 3.94
C VAL A 93 -8.61 -14.84 3.23
N GLU A 94 -8.63 -14.85 1.91
CA GLU A 94 -7.73 -14.04 1.05
C GLU A 94 -8.47 -13.25 -0.02
N GLY A 95 -7.70 -12.40 -0.72
CA GLY A 95 -8.15 -11.64 -1.90
C GLY A 95 -9.17 -10.56 -1.56
N ASN A 96 -10.21 -10.44 -2.37
CA ASN A 96 -11.24 -9.42 -2.20
C ASN A 96 -12.11 -9.60 -0.95
N ARG A 97 -12.00 -10.73 -0.27
CA ARG A 97 -12.71 -11.01 0.98
C ARG A 97 -12.03 -10.42 2.22
N VAL A 98 -10.87 -9.79 2.04
CA VAL A 98 -10.21 -8.96 3.06
C VAL A 98 -10.32 -7.50 2.62
N GLY A 99 -11.00 -6.67 3.41
CA GLY A 99 -11.12 -5.24 3.17
C GLY A 99 -9.79 -4.54 3.43
N ILE A 100 -9.41 -3.58 2.58
CA ILE A 100 -8.23 -2.74 2.80
C ILE A 100 -8.65 -1.30 2.54
N SER A 101 -8.32 -0.41 3.48
CA SER A 101 -8.59 1.02 3.33
C SER A 101 -7.37 1.88 3.67
N VAL A 102 -7.32 3.07 3.09
CA VAL A 102 -6.32 4.10 3.39
C VAL A 102 -7.06 5.39 3.65
N ASP A 103 -6.91 5.95 4.85
CA ASP A 103 -7.63 7.15 5.31
C ASP A 103 -9.17 7.05 5.11
N GLY A 104 -9.73 5.85 5.37
CA GLY A 104 -11.16 5.58 5.21
C GLY A 104 -11.62 5.30 3.76
N VAL A 105 -10.72 5.40 2.78
CA VAL A 105 -11.03 5.08 1.38
C VAL A 105 -10.72 3.62 1.11
N ASN A 106 -11.75 2.84 0.80
CA ASN A 106 -11.58 1.43 0.48
C ASN A 106 -10.79 1.26 -0.83
N LEU A 107 -9.79 0.39 -0.82
CA LEU A 107 -9.15 -0.04 -2.04
C LEU A 107 -10.13 -0.92 -2.83
N PRO A 108 -10.31 -0.66 -4.13
CA PRO A 108 -11.24 -1.42 -4.94
C PRO A 108 -10.81 -2.88 -5.02
N ASP A 109 -11.80 -3.74 -5.26
CA ASP A 109 -11.56 -5.14 -5.52
C ASP A 109 -10.61 -5.34 -6.70
N SER A 110 -9.80 -6.36 -6.58
CA SER A 110 -8.88 -6.76 -7.60
C SER A 110 -9.54 -7.78 -8.51
N GLU A 111 -9.51 -7.51 -9.81
CA GLU A 111 -9.92 -8.49 -10.82
C GLU A 111 -8.76 -9.41 -11.11
N GLU A 112 -8.88 -10.68 -10.74
CA GLU A 112 -7.91 -11.71 -11.10
C GLU A 112 -8.32 -12.35 -12.42
N ASN A 113 -7.40 -12.34 -13.37
CA ASN A 113 -7.58 -13.09 -14.58
C ASN A 113 -6.68 -14.32 -14.55
N SER A 114 -7.26 -15.49 -14.23
CA SER A 114 -6.54 -16.76 -14.12
C SER A 114 -5.82 -17.18 -15.41
N LEU A 115 -6.30 -16.74 -16.56
CA LEU A 115 -5.67 -17.06 -17.86
C LEU A 115 -4.31 -16.38 -18.03
N TYR A 116 -4.04 -15.30 -17.33
CA TYR A 116 -2.77 -14.57 -17.44
C TYR A 116 -1.74 -14.97 -16.38
N ALA A 117 -2.11 -15.75 -15.39
CA ALA A 117 -1.15 -16.33 -14.44
C ALA A 117 -0.01 -17.09 -15.15
N ARG A 118 -0.28 -17.55 -16.39
CA ARG A 118 0.67 -18.27 -17.23
C ARG A 118 1.72 -17.36 -17.91
N TYR A 119 1.39 -16.10 -18.18
CA TYR A 119 2.20 -15.18 -18.98
C TYR A 119 2.81 -14.04 -18.20
N GLY A 120 2.52 -13.94 -16.95
CA GLY A 120 3.02 -12.93 -16.07
C GLY A 120 2.32 -13.04 -14.75
N ASN A 121 3.04 -12.80 -13.70
CA ASN A 121 2.46 -12.70 -12.39
C ASN A 121 1.67 -11.41 -12.32
N PHE A 122 0.46 -11.46 -12.83
CA PHE A 122 -0.48 -10.36 -12.79
C PHE A 122 -1.07 -10.31 -11.39
N ASN A 123 -0.28 -9.78 -10.47
CA ASN A 123 -0.75 -9.60 -9.14
C ASN A 123 -1.12 -8.16 -8.91
N ASN A 124 -2.35 -8.03 -8.69
CA ASN A 124 -2.96 -6.85 -8.22
C ASN A 124 -2.48 -6.56 -6.81
N SER A 125 -1.47 -5.75 -6.66
CA SER A 125 -1.03 -5.37 -5.34
C SER A 125 -1.96 -4.32 -4.75
N ARG A 126 -3.10 -4.77 -4.20
CA ARG A 126 -3.92 -3.95 -3.30
C ARG A 126 -3.13 -3.53 -2.06
N LEU A 127 -2.01 -4.21 -1.82
CA LEU A 127 -1.27 -4.12 -0.57
C LEU A 127 -0.20 -3.06 -0.51
N PHE A 128 0.10 -2.40 -1.60
CA PHE A 128 1.21 -1.50 -1.54
C PHE A 128 0.79 -0.18 -0.87
N VAL A 129 0.91 -0.15 0.46
CA VAL A 129 0.86 1.08 1.27
C VAL A 129 2.22 1.25 1.91
N ASP A 130 2.86 2.40 1.71
CA ASP A 130 4.18 2.67 2.26
C ASP A 130 4.09 2.93 3.77
N SER A 131 4.63 2.00 4.57
CA SER A 131 4.63 2.09 6.03
C SER A 131 5.33 3.34 6.58
N GLU A 132 6.21 3.99 5.80
CA GLU A 132 6.87 5.21 6.21
C GLU A 132 5.93 6.43 6.25
N LEU A 133 4.85 6.39 5.49
CA LEU A 133 3.83 7.45 5.46
C LEU A 133 2.60 7.12 6.34
N VAL A 134 2.65 6.02 7.09
CA VAL A 134 1.55 5.54 7.93
C VAL A 134 1.83 5.84 9.40
N ARG A 135 0.84 6.39 10.11
CA ARG A 135 0.89 6.60 11.56
C ARG A 135 0.26 5.46 12.34
N GLU A 136 -0.72 4.77 11.74
CA GLU A 136 -1.56 3.81 12.44
C GLU A 136 -2.10 2.75 11.49
N ILE A 137 -2.22 1.52 11.97
CA ILE A 137 -2.80 0.40 11.24
C ILE A 137 -3.72 -0.36 12.17
N ASP A 138 -4.97 -0.53 11.77
CA ASP A 138 -5.95 -1.37 12.44
C ASP A 138 -6.18 -2.65 11.63
N ILE A 139 -6.07 -3.79 12.29
CA ILE A 139 -6.36 -5.10 11.71
C ILE A 139 -7.55 -5.69 12.47
N VAL A 140 -8.69 -5.82 11.81
CA VAL A 140 -9.90 -6.45 12.36
C VAL A 140 -9.98 -7.88 11.84
N ARG A 141 -10.11 -8.85 12.76
CA ARG A 141 -10.19 -10.28 12.44
C ARG A 141 -11.64 -10.74 12.47
N GLY A 142 -12.17 -11.14 11.33
CA GLY A 142 -13.56 -11.54 11.15
C GLY A 142 -14.35 -10.53 10.35
N ALA A 143 -15.62 -10.82 10.09
CA ALA A 143 -16.46 -9.97 9.26
C ALA A 143 -16.60 -8.56 9.85
N ASP A 144 -16.26 -7.56 9.06
CA ASP A 144 -16.33 -6.14 9.41
C ASP A 144 -17.18 -5.39 8.36
N ALA A 145 -18.46 -5.70 8.35
CA ALA A 145 -19.40 -5.12 7.39
C ALA A 145 -19.61 -3.61 7.63
N PHE A 146 -19.47 -3.16 8.86
CA PHE A 146 -19.67 -1.76 9.22
C PHE A 146 -18.61 -0.84 8.58
N ASN A 147 -17.33 -1.23 8.64
CA ASN A 147 -16.23 -0.39 8.15
C ASN A 147 -15.91 -0.58 6.67
N SER A 148 -16.16 -1.76 6.11
CA SER A 148 -15.78 -2.09 4.73
C SER A 148 -16.94 -2.43 3.83
N GLY A 149 -18.16 -2.37 4.34
CA GLY A 149 -19.34 -2.79 3.57
C GLY A 149 -19.39 -4.30 3.33
N SER A 150 -20.21 -4.72 2.36
CA SER A 150 -20.30 -6.13 1.98
C SER A 150 -19.01 -6.58 1.30
N GLY A 151 -18.39 -7.67 1.78
CA GLY A 151 -17.25 -8.28 1.11
C GLY A 151 -16.07 -8.61 2.04
N ALA A 152 -15.90 -7.92 3.16
CA ALA A 152 -14.81 -8.16 4.10
C ALA A 152 -15.12 -9.33 5.06
N LEU A 153 -15.30 -10.52 4.52
CA LEU A 153 -15.64 -11.72 5.30
C LEU A 153 -14.50 -12.21 6.19
N GLY A 154 -13.26 -12.00 5.76
CA GLY A 154 -12.06 -12.39 6.51
C GLY A 154 -11.67 -11.38 7.56
N GLY A 155 -12.00 -10.13 7.33
CA GLY A 155 -11.58 -9.00 8.16
C GLY A 155 -11.14 -7.80 7.35
N THR A 156 -10.60 -6.78 8.03
CA THR A 156 -10.16 -5.53 7.41
C THR A 156 -8.78 -5.12 7.89
N VAL A 157 -8.04 -4.43 7.01
CA VAL A 157 -6.80 -3.73 7.32
C VAL A 157 -6.96 -2.27 6.94
N SER A 158 -7.00 -1.41 7.94
CA SER A 158 -7.18 0.04 7.76
C SER A 158 -5.89 0.78 8.07
N TYR A 159 -5.41 1.54 7.11
CA TYR A 159 -4.23 2.37 7.24
C TYR A 159 -4.64 3.82 7.44
N ARG A 160 -4.03 4.49 8.40
CA ARG A 160 -4.11 5.94 8.55
C ARG A 160 -2.75 6.53 8.24
N THR A 161 -2.70 7.47 7.31
CA THR A 161 -1.46 8.14 6.94
C THR A 161 -1.13 9.27 7.90
N LEU A 162 0.11 9.74 7.87
CA LEU A 162 0.59 10.84 8.70
C LEU A 162 -0.30 12.09 8.54
N ASP A 163 -0.47 12.80 9.64
CA ASP A 163 -1.06 14.14 9.70
C ASP A 163 -0.03 15.17 10.16
N ALA A 164 -0.34 16.45 10.00
CA ALA A 164 0.55 17.53 10.44
C ALA A 164 0.88 17.44 11.93
N ALA A 165 -0.10 17.08 12.76
CA ALA A 165 0.07 16.93 14.21
C ALA A 165 1.05 15.81 14.60
N ASP A 166 1.29 14.82 13.74
CA ASP A 166 2.24 13.73 14.02
C ASP A 166 3.70 14.20 13.96
N ILE A 167 3.99 15.29 13.27
CA ILE A 167 5.34 15.80 13.05
C ILE A 167 5.58 17.21 13.60
N VAL A 168 4.52 17.97 13.85
CA VAL A 168 4.60 19.29 14.48
C VAL A 168 4.49 19.11 15.99
N LYS A 169 5.52 19.54 16.73
CA LYS A 169 5.53 19.46 18.18
C LYS A 169 4.55 20.45 18.78
N GLN A 170 3.99 20.08 19.91
CA GLN A 170 3.10 20.96 20.67
C GLN A 170 3.77 22.32 20.95
N GLY A 171 3.00 23.39 20.77
CA GLY A 171 3.48 24.78 20.90
C GLY A 171 4.29 25.30 19.71
N GLN A 172 4.55 24.48 18.71
CA GLN A 172 5.19 24.91 17.45
C GLN A 172 4.18 24.95 16.30
N LYS A 173 4.44 25.77 15.32
CA LYS A 173 3.61 25.87 14.10
C LYS A 173 4.17 25.02 12.95
N PHE A 174 5.45 24.70 12.97
CA PHE A 174 6.13 23.95 11.92
C PHE A 174 6.83 22.72 12.49
N GLY A 175 6.82 21.64 11.75
CA GLY A 175 7.55 20.42 12.05
C GLY A 175 8.14 19.81 10.80
N GLY A 176 9.19 19.02 10.98
CA GLY A 176 9.84 18.29 9.90
C GLY A 176 10.26 16.90 10.35
N LEU A 177 10.25 15.95 9.40
CA LEU A 177 10.69 14.59 9.60
C LEU A 177 11.63 14.20 8.45
N ILE A 178 12.78 13.65 8.79
CA ILE A 178 13.68 13.00 7.84
C ILE A 178 14.01 11.62 8.39
N ARG A 179 13.83 10.58 7.58
CA ARG A 179 14.19 9.21 7.89
C ARG A 179 15.02 8.61 6.78
N GLY A 180 16.00 7.80 7.19
CA GLY A 180 16.76 6.93 6.30
C GLY A 180 16.80 5.52 6.86
N GLY A 181 16.71 4.51 6.01
CA GLY A 181 16.80 3.12 6.42
C GLY A 181 17.47 2.26 5.35
N TYR A 182 18.15 1.20 5.81
CA TYR A 182 18.73 0.20 4.94
C TYR A 182 18.34 -1.20 5.43
N ALA A 183 17.86 -2.04 4.50
CA ALA A 183 17.56 -3.44 4.77
C ALA A 183 18.52 -4.33 3.97
N SER A 184 19.39 -5.08 4.68
CA SER A 184 20.38 -5.95 4.05
C SER A 184 19.77 -7.17 3.36
N LYS A 185 18.54 -7.58 3.74
CA LYS A 185 17.83 -8.74 3.19
C LYS A 185 17.61 -8.65 1.68
N ASN A 186 17.40 -7.44 1.17
CA ASN A 186 17.14 -7.14 -0.25
C ASN A 186 17.91 -5.89 -0.74
N SER A 187 18.93 -5.48 0.01
CA SER A 187 19.75 -4.29 -0.26
C SER A 187 18.88 -3.04 -0.51
N GLU A 188 17.79 -2.90 0.24
CA GLU A 188 16.83 -1.81 0.08
C GLU A 188 17.22 -0.58 0.89
N TRP A 189 17.24 0.55 0.21
CA TRP A 189 17.30 1.87 0.80
C TRP A 189 15.92 2.50 0.86
N VAL A 190 15.59 3.06 2.02
CA VAL A 190 14.37 3.84 2.25
C VAL A 190 14.79 5.25 2.65
N ARG A 191 14.15 6.26 2.04
CA ARG A 191 14.38 7.68 2.31
C ARG A 191 13.03 8.36 2.39
N THR A 192 12.78 9.03 3.51
CA THR A 192 11.49 9.70 3.77
C THR A 192 11.75 11.11 4.27
N ALA A 193 10.99 12.06 3.74
CA ALA A 193 10.97 13.43 4.21
C ALA A 193 9.52 13.91 4.33
N ALA A 194 9.23 14.68 5.38
CA ALA A 194 7.93 15.31 5.56
C ALA A 194 8.08 16.69 6.22
N VAL A 195 7.17 17.60 5.88
CA VAL A 195 7.05 18.92 6.47
C VAL A 195 5.59 19.15 6.82
N GLY A 196 5.33 19.63 8.02
CA GLY A 196 4.00 19.93 8.51
C GLY A 196 3.87 21.34 9.07
N TYR A 197 2.67 21.84 9.01
CA TYR A 197 2.25 23.10 9.60
C TYR A 197 0.94 22.90 10.35
N VAL A 198 0.86 23.43 11.58
CA VAL A 198 -0.36 23.48 12.40
C VAL A 198 -0.56 24.93 12.88
N GLY A 199 -1.61 25.55 12.41
CA GLY A 199 -2.05 26.88 12.83
C GLY A 199 -3.44 26.83 13.46
N GLU A 200 -3.98 27.98 13.84
CA GLU A 200 -5.30 28.07 14.48
C GLU A 200 -6.45 27.60 13.58
N LYS A 201 -6.37 27.86 12.28
CA LYS A 201 -7.43 27.56 11.31
C LYS A 201 -6.97 26.65 10.18
N PHE A 202 -5.68 26.48 10.01
CA PHE A 202 -5.11 25.77 8.87
C PHE A 202 -4.06 24.79 9.33
N ASP A 203 -4.13 23.58 8.83
CA ASP A 203 -3.11 22.57 9.00
C ASP A 203 -2.74 21.96 7.64
N ALA A 204 -1.49 21.58 7.49
CA ALA A 204 -0.98 21.00 6.26
C ALA A 204 0.18 20.05 6.51
N ILE A 205 0.24 18.97 5.75
CA ILE A 205 1.40 18.10 5.65
C ILE A 205 1.70 17.77 4.20
N VAL A 206 2.99 17.74 3.88
CA VAL A 206 3.52 17.18 2.64
C VAL A 206 4.59 16.17 3.02
N ALA A 207 4.47 14.95 2.52
CA ALA A 207 5.45 13.91 2.76
C ALA A 207 5.78 13.14 1.48
N TYR A 208 7.02 12.68 1.40
CA TYR A 208 7.54 11.87 0.31
C TYR A 208 8.39 10.75 0.86
N SER A 209 8.23 9.56 0.30
CA SER A 209 9.08 8.39 0.59
C SER A 209 9.52 7.72 -0.70
N GLN A 210 10.77 7.28 -0.73
CA GLN A 210 11.35 6.51 -1.82
C GLN A 210 12.00 5.25 -1.28
N ARG A 211 11.72 4.13 -1.95
CA ARG A 211 12.37 2.83 -1.71
C ARG A 211 13.06 2.37 -2.98
N THR A 212 14.29 1.92 -2.87
CA THR A 212 15.06 1.32 -3.97
C THR A 212 15.77 0.09 -3.46
N GLY A 213 15.59 -1.05 -4.12
CA GLY A 213 16.17 -2.30 -3.67
C GLY A 213 16.20 -3.36 -4.76
N HIS A 214 16.54 -4.56 -4.34
CA HIS A 214 16.73 -5.72 -5.20
C HIS A 214 15.92 -6.91 -4.69
N GLN A 215 16.17 -8.10 -5.29
CA GLN A 215 15.58 -9.35 -4.83
C GLN A 215 16.03 -9.69 -3.40
N MET A 216 15.22 -10.49 -2.71
CA MET A 216 15.58 -11.02 -1.40
C MET A 216 16.80 -11.92 -1.52
N LYS A 217 17.72 -11.84 -0.58
CA LYS A 217 18.84 -12.77 -0.48
C LYS A 217 18.35 -14.12 0.05
N SER A 218 18.84 -15.22 -0.53
CA SER A 218 18.63 -16.57 -0.05
C SER A 218 19.97 -17.22 0.34
N ARG A 219 19.90 -18.41 0.92
CA ARG A 219 21.07 -19.22 1.26
C ARG A 219 21.44 -20.22 0.15
N GLY A 220 20.84 -20.13 -1.03
CA GLY A 220 21.19 -20.98 -2.16
C GLY A 220 22.63 -20.76 -2.60
N ASP A 221 23.31 -21.80 -3.02
CA ASP A 221 24.72 -21.78 -3.42
C ASP A 221 24.95 -21.17 -4.81
N GLY A 222 23.89 -20.97 -5.59
CA GLY A 222 23.99 -20.39 -6.94
C GLY A 222 24.58 -21.31 -7.98
N SER A 223 24.74 -22.61 -7.69
CA SER A 223 25.33 -23.60 -8.61
C SER A 223 24.53 -23.76 -9.89
N ILE A 224 23.21 -23.50 -9.85
CA ILE A 224 22.32 -23.52 -11.00
C ILE A 224 21.89 -22.07 -11.29
N GLU A 225 22.38 -21.49 -12.38
CA GLU A 225 22.06 -20.11 -12.76
C GLU A 225 20.67 -19.97 -13.35
N ASP A 226 20.33 -20.82 -14.29
CA ASP A 226 19.11 -20.73 -15.10
C ASP A 226 18.37 -22.06 -15.07
N SER A 227 17.28 -22.18 -14.37
CA SER A 227 16.26 -23.23 -14.48
C SER A 227 15.23 -23.13 -13.35
N SER A 228 14.17 -23.93 -13.43
CA SER A 228 13.21 -24.12 -12.33
C SER A 228 13.83 -24.73 -11.07
N SER A 229 15.00 -25.35 -11.17
CA SER A 229 15.77 -25.89 -10.02
C SER A 229 16.70 -24.85 -9.38
N ARG A 230 16.68 -23.61 -9.85
CA ARG A 230 17.46 -22.52 -9.28
C ARG A 230 17.13 -22.33 -7.80
N GLN A 231 18.16 -22.34 -6.95
CA GLN A 231 18.03 -22.18 -5.50
C GLN A 231 18.14 -20.72 -5.05
N MET A 232 18.40 -19.81 -5.98
CA MET A 232 18.45 -18.36 -5.71
C MET A 232 17.23 -17.66 -6.30
N PRO A 233 16.73 -16.60 -5.66
CA PRO A 233 15.69 -15.76 -6.24
C PRO A 233 16.11 -15.17 -7.58
N ASP A 234 15.17 -14.94 -8.47
CA ASP A 234 15.43 -14.26 -9.73
C ASP A 234 15.96 -12.85 -9.50
N PRO A 235 17.00 -12.43 -10.24
CA PRO A 235 17.54 -11.09 -10.14
C PRO A 235 16.44 -10.05 -10.39
N SER A 236 16.28 -9.11 -9.47
CA SER A 236 15.30 -8.06 -9.63
C SER A 236 15.76 -6.74 -9.01
N SER A 237 15.25 -5.66 -9.55
CA SER A 237 15.39 -4.33 -8.96
C SER A 237 14.02 -3.68 -8.86
N HIS A 238 13.81 -2.86 -7.83
CA HIS A 238 12.57 -2.13 -7.66
C HIS A 238 12.81 -0.70 -7.20
N ARG A 239 11.88 0.16 -7.57
CA ARG A 239 11.78 1.54 -7.09
C ARG A 239 10.33 1.83 -6.76
N PHE A 240 10.09 2.36 -5.56
CA PHE A 240 8.78 2.82 -5.15
C PHE A 240 8.87 4.25 -4.66
N ASN A 241 7.96 5.09 -5.11
CA ASN A 241 7.81 6.47 -4.69
C ASN A 241 6.40 6.65 -4.14
N SER A 242 6.29 7.24 -2.96
CA SER A 242 5.03 7.47 -2.27
C SER A 242 4.90 8.94 -1.89
N TYR A 243 3.73 9.50 -2.07
CA TYR A 243 3.42 10.92 -1.88
C TYR A 243 2.22 11.06 -0.97
N LEU A 244 2.26 12.04 -0.08
CA LEU A 244 1.17 12.41 0.80
C LEU A 244 1.07 13.93 0.85
N VAL A 245 -0.14 14.43 0.66
CA VAL A 245 -0.50 15.84 0.90
C VAL A 245 -1.83 15.86 1.62
N LYS A 246 -1.89 16.50 2.77
CA LYS A 246 -3.16 16.79 3.45
C LYS A 246 -3.23 18.29 3.78
N LEU A 247 -4.39 18.85 3.62
CA LEU A 247 -4.69 20.25 3.93
C LEU A 247 -6.00 20.27 4.70
N GLY A 248 -6.03 20.94 5.83
CA GLY A 248 -7.23 21.13 6.63
C GLY A 248 -7.49 22.60 6.87
N TYR A 249 -8.74 23.02 6.83
CA TYR A 249 -9.16 24.38 7.12
C TYR A 249 -10.38 24.40 8.02
N GLN A 250 -10.22 24.99 9.21
CA GLN A 250 -11.30 25.24 10.16
C GLN A 250 -11.97 26.56 9.81
N ILE A 251 -13.16 26.47 9.21
CA ILE A 251 -13.91 27.67 8.76
C ILE A 251 -14.37 28.45 10.01
N ASN A 252 -14.96 27.75 10.97
CA ASN A 252 -15.33 28.25 12.31
C ASN A 252 -15.42 27.07 13.29
N ALA A 253 -15.92 27.28 14.50
CA ALA A 253 -15.98 26.25 15.53
C ALA A 253 -16.77 24.98 15.11
N HIS A 254 -17.70 25.12 14.16
CA HIS A 254 -18.60 24.03 13.76
C HIS A 254 -18.29 23.42 12.39
N HIS A 255 -17.46 24.07 11.59
CA HIS A 255 -17.27 23.70 10.18
C HIS A 255 -15.80 23.51 9.85
N ARG A 256 -15.44 22.32 9.37
CA ARG A 256 -14.12 21.99 8.87
C ARG A 256 -14.19 21.38 7.48
N ILE A 257 -13.28 21.78 6.61
CA ILE A 257 -13.04 21.13 5.32
C ILE A 257 -11.61 20.62 5.28
N ALA A 258 -11.42 19.44 4.70
CA ALA A 258 -10.10 18.90 4.50
C ALA A 258 -9.96 18.28 3.11
N PHE A 259 -8.75 18.34 2.58
CA PHE A 259 -8.33 17.71 1.35
C PHE A 259 -7.18 16.76 1.63
N GLY A 260 -7.24 15.57 1.05
CA GLY A 260 -6.20 14.55 1.11
C GLY A 260 -5.80 14.07 -0.29
N PHE A 261 -4.51 13.91 -0.50
CA PHE A 261 -3.96 13.24 -1.66
C PHE A 261 -2.93 12.21 -1.22
N THR A 262 -3.10 10.96 -1.63
CA THR A 262 -2.08 9.93 -1.53
C THR A 262 -1.76 9.42 -2.92
N GLY A 263 -0.48 9.41 -3.25
CA GLY A 263 0.01 8.95 -4.55
C GLY A 263 1.09 7.90 -4.36
N GLN A 264 1.17 6.97 -5.34
CA GLN A 264 2.17 5.92 -5.32
C GLN A 264 2.53 5.50 -6.73
N LYS A 265 3.83 5.32 -6.96
CA LYS A 265 4.37 4.75 -8.18
C LYS A 265 5.42 3.70 -7.83
N GLY A 266 5.16 2.45 -8.24
CA GLY A 266 6.09 1.33 -8.13
C GLY A 266 6.54 0.85 -9.49
N GLU A 267 7.81 0.54 -9.62
CA GLU A 267 8.44 -0.04 -10.80
C GLU A 267 9.29 -1.23 -10.35
N ARG A 268 9.21 -2.34 -11.07
CA ARG A 268 10.04 -3.52 -10.82
C ARG A 268 10.48 -4.13 -12.14
N TYR A 269 11.78 -4.36 -12.25
CA TYR A 269 12.38 -5.22 -13.27
C TYR A 269 12.71 -6.57 -12.66
N THR A 270 12.49 -7.67 -13.39
CA THR A 270 12.87 -9.03 -13.00
C THR A 270 13.46 -9.78 -14.19
N ASP A 271 14.67 -10.34 -14.03
CA ASP A 271 15.25 -11.32 -14.95
C ASP A 271 14.80 -12.71 -14.46
N GLU A 272 13.79 -13.31 -15.11
CA GLU A 272 13.16 -14.54 -14.67
C GLU A 272 13.99 -15.78 -15.08
N ARG A 273 15.17 -15.93 -14.49
CA ARG A 273 16.09 -17.04 -14.75
C ARG A 273 15.53 -18.39 -14.35
N SER A 274 14.64 -18.42 -13.34
CA SER A 274 13.92 -19.63 -12.95
C SER A 274 13.00 -20.18 -14.02
N TYR A 275 12.62 -19.34 -15.01
CA TYR A 275 11.76 -19.71 -16.13
C TYR A 275 12.53 -20.38 -17.27
N ALA A 276 13.86 -20.29 -17.32
CA ALA A 276 14.65 -20.89 -18.37
C ALA A 276 14.44 -22.42 -18.43
N LEU A 277 13.62 -22.84 -19.36
CA LEU A 277 13.39 -24.25 -19.69
C LEU A 277 14.30 -24.58 -20.87
N TYR A 278 15.13 -25.61 -20.76
CA TYR A 278 15.94 -26.14 -21.88
C TYR A 278 17.03 -25.22 -22.47
N GLY A 279 17.84 -24.61 -21.61
CA GLY A 279 19.19 -24.16 -21.98
C GLY A 279 19.33 -22.95 -22.91
N GLY A 280 18.27 -22.45 -23.52
CA GLY A 280 18.34 -21.35 -24.48
C GLY A 280 17.29 -20.26 -24.29
N SER A 281 16.17 -20.56 -23.65
CA SER A 281 15.10 -19.59 -23.47
C SER A 281 15.41 -18.59 -22.34
N TRP A 282 14.94 -17.35 -22.50
CA TRP A 282 15.03 -16.32 -21.47
C TRP A 282 13.68 -15.61 -21.32
N ARG A 283 13.48 -15.02 -20.15
CA ARG A 283 12.32 -14.21 -19.87
C ARG A 283 12.68 -13.06 -18.92
N GLU A 284 12.14 -11.90 -19.23
CA GLU A 284 12.26 -10.68 -18.40
C GLU A 284 10.90 -10.04 -18.19
N ALA A 285 10.78 -9.26 -17.15
CA ALA A 285 9.54 -8.59 -16.84
C ALA A 285 9.75 -7.19 -16.31
N ASN A 286 8.94 -6.28 -16.81
CA ASN A 286 8.79 -4.92 -16.30
C ASN A 286 7.37 -4.74 -15.77
N ASP A 287 7.27 -4.48 -14.47
CA ASP A 287 6.00 -4.26 -13.80
C ASP A 287 5.91 -2.80 -13.30
N GLU A 288 4.80 -2.18 -13.56
CA GLU A 288 4.49 -0.83 -13.07
C GLU A 288 3.15 -0.84 -12.35
N ASN A 289 3.09 -0.11 -11.25
CA ASN A 289 1.88 0.08 -10.48
C ASN A 289 1.80 1.55 -10.06
N LYS A 290 0.67 2.18 -10.37
CA LYS A 290 0.37 3.55 -10.01
C LYS A 290 -0.98 3.61 -9.31
N ARG A 291 -1.04 4.36 -8.22
CA ARG A 291 -2.27 4.69 -7.52
C ARG A 291 -2.27 6.16 -7.14
N HIS A 292 -3.37 6.81 -7.42
CA HIS A 292 -3.66 8.18 -7.00
C HIS A 292 -5.00 8.18 -6.31
N ASN A 293 -5.05 8.71 -5.11
CA ASN A 293 -6.26 8.86 -4.33
C ASN A 293 -6.43 10.31 -3.92
N PHE A 294 -7.60 10.87 -4.18
CA PHE A 294 -8.01 12.20 -3.78
C PHE A 294 -9.22 12.06 -2.87
N ASN A 295 -9.18 12.75 -1.75
CA ASN A 295 -10.26 12.79 -0.78
C ASN A 295 -10.59 14.24 -0.46
N VAL A 296 -11.88 14.55 -0.38
CA VAL A 296 -12.38 15.81 0.17
C VAL A 296 -13.36 15.45 1.27
N SER A 297 -13.15 15.98 2.46
CA SER A 297 -14.05 15.79 3.59
C SER A 297 -14.57 17.13 4.09
N TYR A 298 -15.84 17.14 4.47
CA TYR A 298 -16.49 18.25 5.14
C TYR A 298 -17.14 17.75 6.41
N ILE A 299 -16.84 18.38 7.53
CA ILE A 299 -17.34 18.03 8.85
C ILE A 299 -18.15 19.21 9.38
N TYR A 300 -19.35 18.92 9.83
CA TYR A 300 -20.22 19.83 10.53
C TYR A 300 -20.50 19.28 11.93
N ALA A 301 -20.05 19.97 12.96
CA ALA A 301 -20.25 19.62 14.37
C ALA A 301 -21.02 20.77 15.06
N PRO A 302 -22.36 20.72 15.07
CA PRO A 302 -23.18 21.79 15.64
C PRO A 302 -23.25 21.70 17.18
N ASP A 303 -23.53 22.83 17.83
CA ASP A 303 -23.99 22.83 19.22
C ASP A 303 -25.46 22.35 19.29
N SER A 304 -25.65 21.04 19.15
CA SER A 304 -26.98 20.41 19.06
C SER A 304 -27.12 19.34 20.13
N ALA A 305 -28.29 19.24 20.73
CA ALA A 305 -28.63 18.16 21.67
C ALA A 305 -28.77 16.79 21.00
N TRP A 306 -28.88 16.72 19.69
CA TRP A 306 -29.18 15.50 18.94
C TRP A 306 -28.04 15.02 18.04
N LEU A 307 -27.37 15.94 17.39
CA LEU A 307 -26.36 15.66 16.39
C LEU A 307 -24.97 16.00 16.94
N ALA A 308 -24.09 15.01 17.06
CA ALA A 308 -22.70 15.23 17.41
C ALA A 308 -21.95 15.76 16.18
N PHE A 309 -22.07 15.08 15.06
CA PHE A 309 -21.51 15.56 13.79
C PHE A 309 -22.22 15.00 12.57
N ALA A 310 -22.03 15.67 11.45
CA ALA A 310 -22.31 15.20 10.11
C ALA A 310 -21.02 15.31 9.27
N LYS A 311 -20.64 14.23 8.59
CA LYS A 311 -19.43 14.20 7.76
C LYS A 311 -19.80 13.78 6.34
N LEU A 312 -19.36 14.55 5.38
CA LEU A 312 -19.42 14.21 3.95
C LEU A 312 -18.00 13.91 3.46
N ASN A 313 -17.81 12.74 2.87
CA ASN A 313 -16.57 12.37 2.19
C ASN A 313 -16.82 12.15 0.70
N LEU A 314 -15.95 12.72 -0.11
CA LEU A 314 -15.91 12.50 -1.56
C LEU A 314 -14.54 11.93 -1.92
N ASP A 315 -14.52 10.72 -2.49
CA ASP A 315 -13.32 9.99 -2.82
C ASP A 315 -13.22 9.75 -4.33
N TYR A 316 -12.05 9.96 -4.86
CA TYR A 316 -11.69 9.60 -6.22
C TYR A 316 -10.36 8.84 -6.21
N GLN A 317 -10.36 7.61 -6.71
CA GLN A 317 -9.16 6.80 -6.80
C GLN A 317 -8.97 6.29 -8.22
N LYS A 318 -7.72 6.35 -8.68
CA LYS A 318 -7.29 5.73 -9.94
C LYS A 318 -6.11 4.83 -9.69
N THR A 319 -6.20 3.59 -10.20
CA THR A 319 -5.12 2.61 -10.15
C THR A 319 -4.81 2.15 -11.57
N ASP A 320 -3.54 2.21 -11.95
CA ASP A 320 -3.02 1.71 -13.20
C ASP A 320 -1.95 0.65 -12.91
N LEU A 321 -2.12 -0.55 -13.43
CA LEU A 321 -1.18 -1.65 -13.33
C LEU A 321 -0.73 -2.03 -14.74
N ALA A 322 0.57 -2.24 -14.92
CA ALA A 322 1.13 -2.77 -16.13
C ALA A 322 2.12 -3.89 -15.80
N ALA A 323 2.02 -5.01 -16.49
CA ALA A 323 2.96 -6.11 -16.42
C ALA A 323 3.39 -6.47 -17.86
N VAL A 324 4.61 -6.10 -18.21
CA VAL A 324 5.17 -6.35 -19.53
C VAL A 324 6.22 -7.43 -19.41
N ASN A 325 6.00 -8.54 -20.13
CA ASN A 325 6.92 -9.67 -20.17
C ASN A 325 7.52 -9.80 -21.54
N TYR A 326 8.82 -9.97 -21.57
CA TYR A 326 9.64 -10.22 -22.74
C TYR A 326 10.12 -11.65 -22.69
N LYS A 327 10.01 -12.37 -23.79
CA LYS A 327 10.44 -13.77 -23.89
C LYS A 327 11.15 -14.00 -25.20
N GLY A 328 12.13 -14.86 -25.19
CA GLY A 328 12.86 -15.25 -26.38
C GLY A 328 13.84 -16.37 -26.13
N ASP A 329 14.64 -16.64 -27.14
CA ASP A 329 15.70 -17.63 -27.10
C ASP A 329 17.07 -16.95 -27.24
N ARG A 330 18.14 -17.64 -26.86
CA ARG A 330 19.49 -17.17 -27.07
C ARG A 330 20.00 -17.70 -28.42
N HIS A 331 20.64 -16.83 -29.17
CA HIS A 331 21.29 -17.22 -30.41
C HIS A 331 22.34 -18.30 -30.15
N TRP A 332 22.25 -19.44 -30.84
CA TRP A 332 23.03 -20.64 -30.54
C TRP A 332 24.56 -20.48 -30.68
N LYS A 333 25.04 -19.50 -31.46
CA LYS A 333 26.47 -19.21 -31.63
C LYS A 333 26.97 -18.08 -30.74
N THR A 334 26.20 -16.97 -30.68
CA THR A 334 26.64 -15.73 -30.00
C THR A 334 26.18 -15.66 -28.56
N ASN A 335 25.21 -16.51 -28.14
CA ASN A 335 24.54 -16.48 -26.84
C ASN A 335 23.79 -15.15 -26.55
N GLU A 336 23.56 -14.34 -27.58
CA GLU A 336 22.80 -13.10 -27.46
C GLU A 336 21.30 -13.38 -27.32
N LYS A 337 20.61 -12.54 -26.55
CA LYS A 337 19.16 -12.65 -26.36
C LYS A 337 18.42 -12.21 -27.61
N GLU A 338 17.67 -13.11 -28.22
CA GLU A 338 16.76 -12.83 -29.34
C GLU A 338 15.34 -12.78 -28.83
N LEU A 339 14.66 -11.64 -29.03
CA LEU A 339 13.28 -11.42 -28.57
C LEU A 339 12.31 -12.14 -29.56
N SER A 340 11.44 -12.99 -29.00
CA SER A 340 10.41 -13.67 -29.80
C SER A 340 8.99 -13.20 -29.47
N GLU A 341 8.72 -12.88 -28.22
CA GLU A 341 7.36 -12.54 -27.77
C GLU A 341 7.37 -11.42 -26.73
N ILE A 342 6.35 -10.56 -26.79
CA ILE A 342 6.07 -9.54 -25.76
C ILE A 342 4.62 -9.72 -25.33
N PHE A 343 4.41 -9.81 -24.02
CA PHE A 343 3.10 -9.85 -23.39
C PHE A 343 2.92 -8.59 -22.56
N ASP A 344 2.12 -7.66 -23.03
CA ASP A 344 1.79 -6.41 -22.32
C ASP A 344 0.39 -6.52 -21.73
N ARG A 345 0.30 -6.51 -20.41
CA ARG A 345 -0.93 -6.64 -19.64
C ARG A 345 -1.14 -5.38 -18.83
N ARG A 346 -2.30 -4.76 -18.98
CA ARG A 346 -2.63 -3.54 -18.27
C ARG A 346 -4.02 -3.62 -17.67
N MET A 347 -4.13 -3.20 -16.42
CA MET A 347 -5.42 -3.03 -15.74
C MET A 347 -5.54 -1.60 -15.24
N LYS A 348 -6.69 -0.99 -15.50
CA LYS A 348 -7.03 0.33 -14.99
C LYS A 348 -8.30 0.22 -14.18
N THR A 349 -8.29 0.80 -13.00
CA THR A 349 -9.47 0.90 -12.16
C THR A 349 -9.67 2.36 -11.77
N THR A 350 -10.87 2.86 -12.00
CA THR A 350 -11.32 4.16 -11.48
C THR A 350 -12.42 3.91 -10.48
N PHE A 351 -12.28 4.49 -9.28
CA PHE A 351 -13.23 4.36 -8.20
C PHE A 351 -13.64 5.73 -7.70
N LYS A 352 -14.94 5.93 -7.53
CA LYS A 352 -15.55 7.15 -6.99
C LYS A 352 -16.51 6.75 -5.89
N ARG A 353 -16.48 7.48 -4.77
CA ARG A 353 -17.39 7.24 -3.65
C ARG A 353 -17.81 8.56 -3.02
N ALA A 354 -19.06 8.66 -2.67
CA ALA A 354 -19.57 9.66 -1.76
C ALA A 354 -20.13 8.97 -0.53
N THR A 355 -19.76 9.43 0.65
CA THR A 355 -20.17 8.87 1.94
C THR A 355 -20.71 9.99 2.82
N ILE A 356 -21.87 9.79 3.41
CA ILE A 356 -22.42 10.65 4.46
C ILE A 356 -22.48 9.83 5.74
N GLU A 357 -21.89 10.38 6.80
CA GLU A 357 -21.89 9.81 8.15
C GLU A 357 -22.52 10.81 9.09
N LEU A 358 -23.48 10.35 9.89
CA LEU A 358 -24.18 11.11 10.90
C LEU A 358 -24.01 10.40 12.23
N GLU A 359 -23.64 11.13 13.26
CA GLU A 359 -23.53 10.60 14.62
C GLU A 359 -24.37 11.42 15.60
N SER A 360 -25.13 10.72 16.42
CA SER A 360 -25.96 11.36 17.46
C SER A 360 -25.11 11.76 18.67
N GLN A 361 -25.55 12.77 19.41
CA GLN A 361 -25.05 12.96 20.78
C GLN A 361 -25.35 11.72 21.62
N PRO A 362 -24.47 11.37 22.58
CA PRO A 362 -24.73 10.31 23.52
C PRO A 362 -26.03 10.58 24.30
N PHE A 363 -26.91 9.62 24.40
CA PHE A 363 -28.13 9.72 25.21
C PHE A 363 -28.28 8.51 26.15
N LYS A 364 -28.94 8.72 27.28
CA LYS A 364 -29.13 7.68 28.29
C LYS A 364 -30.52 7.08 28.20
N LEU A 365 -30.59 5.78 27.87
CA LEU A 365 -31.81 4.97 27.90
C LEU A 365 -31.42 3.54 28.27
N LEU A 366 -31.60 3.15 29.56
CA LEU A 366 -31.14 1.85 30.09
C LEU A 366 -29.61 1.59 29.94
N GLY A 367 -28.84 2.63 29.65
CA GLY A 367 -27.41 2.65 29.33
C GLY A 367 -27.08 3.92 28.58
N GLU A 368 -25.85 4.09 28.17
CA GLU A 368 -25.39 5.16 27.31
C GLU A 368 -25.38 4.64 25.86
N HIS A 369 -26.00 5.38 24.96
CA HIS A 369 -26.14 4.99 23.56
C HIS A 369 -25.72 6.12 22.63
N THR A 370 -25.07 5.74 21.54
CA THR A 370 -24.71 6.61 20.42
C THR A 370 -25.21 5.95 19.13
N PHE A 371 -25.90 6.66 18.27
CA PHE A 371 -26.29 6.18 16.95
C PHE A 371 -25.40 6.74 15.88
N THR A 372 -24.82 5.86 15.07
CA THR A 372 -24.07 6.23 13.87
C THR A 372 -24.80 5.70 12.65
N LEU A 373 -25.08 6.57 11.68
CA LEU A 373 -25.68 6.23 10.41
C LEU A 373 -24.72 6.56 9.28
N THR A 374 -24.30 5.55 8.53
CA THR A 374 -23.44 5.72 7.37
C THR A 374 -24.17 5.33 6.10
N ASN A 375 -24.19 6.24 5.13
CA ASN A 375 -24.70 5.97 3.78
C ASN A 375 -23.61 6.23 2.76
N PHE A 376 -23.51 5.35 1.77
CA PHE A 376 -22.58 5.58 0.66
C PHE A 376 -23.16 5.20 -0.69
N ILE A 377 -22.66 5.87 -1.71
CA ILE A 377 -22.79 5.51 -3.11
C ILE A 377 -21.40 5.44 -3.71
N SER A 378 -21.13 4.39 -4.46
CA SER A 378 -19.87 4.24 -5.17
C SER A 378 -20.06 3.75 -6.59
N GLU A 379 -19.09 4.12 -7.44
CA GLU A 379 -18.98 3.66 -8.81
C GLU A 379 -17.55 3.20 -9.06
N ARG A 380 -17.39 2.00 -9.60
CA ARG A 380 -16.13 1.43 -10.01
C ARG A 380 -16.17 1.14 -11.52
N GLU A 381 -15.19 1.64 -12.25
CA GLU A 381 -14.93 1.30 -13.64
C GLU A 381 -13.63 0.51 -13.70
N PHE A 382 -13.66 -0.63 -14.37
CA PHE A 382 -12.51 -1.50 -14.57
C PHE A 382 -12.29 -1.73 -16.07
N GLU A 383 -11.04 -1.60 -16.50
CA GLU A 383 -10.61 -1.84 -17.88
C GLU A 383 -9.39 -2.75 -17.88
N ASN A 384 -9.44 -3.81 -18.68
CA ASN A 384 -8.33 -4.71 -18.93
C ASN A 384 -7.88 -4.59 -20.39
N ILE A 385 -6.61 -4.27 -20.61
CA ILE A 385 -6.02 -4.06 -21.93
C ILE A 385 -4.85 -5.03 -22.09
N ASN A 386 -4.89 -5.84 -23.14
CA ASN A 386 -3.88 -6.84 -23.41
C ASN A 386 -3.34 -6.70 -24.84
N TYR A 387 -2.02 -6.61 -24.94
CA TYR A 387 -1.31 -6.57 -26.20
C TYR A 387 -0.29 -7.70 -26.24
N ASP A 388 -0.40 -8.58 -27.21
CA ASP A 388 0.58 -9.63 -27.47
C ASP A 388 1.25 -9.39 -28.82
N ARG A 389 2.57 -9.49 -28.84
CA ARG A 389 3.38 -9.45 -30.03
C ARG A 389 4.17 -10.75 -30.16
N ALA A 390 4.04 -11.47 -31.23
CA ALA A 390 4.79 -12.68 -31.53
C ALA A 390 5.63 -12.50 -32.78
N GLY A 391 6.92 -12.85 -32.69
CA GLY A 391 7.89 -12.83 -33.77
C GLY A 391 8.50 -11.44 -34.05
N ILE A 392 9.77 -11.43 -34.42
CA ILE A 392 10.47 -10.24 -34.90
C ILE A 392 9.86 -9.80 -36.22
N GLY A 393 9.24 -8.64 -36.29
CA GLY A 393 8.60 -8.09 -37.48
C GLY A 393 7.16 -8.52 -37.73
N ARG A 394 6.57 -9.35 -36.88
CA ARG A 394 5.14 -9.67 -36.90
C ARG A 394 4.49 -9.07 -35.68
N SER A 395 3.85 -7.91 -35.78
CA SER A 395 3.00 -7.37 -34.75
C SER A 395 1.58 -7.89 -34.92
N TYR A 396 1.13 -8.75 -34.03
CA TYR A 396 -0.27 -9.07 -33.89
C TYR A 396 -0.79 -8.31 -32.66
N GLU A 397 -1.64 -7.32 -32.90
CA GLU A 397 -2.41 -6.72 -31.80
C GLU A 397 -3.63 -7.61 -31.58
N TYR A 398 -3.59 -8.43 -30.54
CA TYR A 398 -4.71 -9.30 -30.19
C TYR A 398 -5.57 -8.65 -29.07
N SER A 399 -5.70 -7.33 -29.06
CA SER A 399 -6.43 -6.62 -28.01
C SER A 399 -7.85 -7.15 -27.79
N ASP A 400 -8.52 -7.59 -28.85
CA ASP A 400 -9.91 -8.05 -28.79
C ASP A 400 -10.06 -9.55 -28.50
N LEU A 401 -9.09 -10.39 -28.90
CA LEU A 401 -9.17 -11.84 -28.71
C LEU A 401 -8.88 -12.31 -27.29
N TYR A 402 -8.06 -11.54 -26.54
CA TYR A 402 -7.66 -11.89 -25.18
C TYR A 402 -8.23 -10.97 -24.10
N THR A 403 -9.01 -9.98 -24.49
CA THR A 403 -9.79 -9.19 -23.55
C THR A 403 -11.02 -10.00 -23.13
N ILE A 404 -10.83 -10.89 -22.16
CA ILE A 404 -11.89 -11.77 -21.65
C ILE A 404 -12.97 -10.95 -20.94
N GLN A 405 -12.59 -9.78 -20.44
CA GLN A 405 -13.50 -8.88 -19.75
C GLN A 405 -13.57 -7.56 -20.52
N ARG A 406 -14.76 -7.22 -21.00
CA ARG A 406 -15.06 -5.87 -21.46
C ARG A 406 -14.98 -4.91 -20.28
N PRO A 407 -14.81 -3.59 -20.50
CA PRO A 407 -14.90 -2.62 -19.43
C PRO A 407 -16.14 -2.83 -18.56
N ILE A 408 -15.93 -2.99 -17.26
CA ILE A 408 -16.98 -3.27 -16.28
C ILE A 408 -17.24 -2.03 -15.48
N LYS A 409 -18.50 -1.67 -15.36
CA LYS A 409 -18.96 -0.60 -14.49
C LYS A 409 -19.85 -1.17 -13.40
N THR A 410 -19.44 -1.02 -12.15
CA THR A 410 -20.20 -1.49 -10.97
C THR A 410 -20.63 -0.30 -10.14
N LYS A 411 -21.90 -0.27 -9.74
CA LYS A 411 -22.42 0.71 -8.79
C LYS A 411 -22.84 -0.01 -7.52
N GLN A 412 -22.53 0.58 -6.38
CA GLN A 412 -22.89 0.05 -5.07
C GLN A 412 -23.53 1.15 -4.23
N TYR A 413 -24.49 0.75 -3.43
CA TYR A 413 -25.18 1.58 -2.46
C TYR A 413 -25.12 0.83 -1.13
N GLY A 414 -24.86 1.51 -0.04
CA GLY A 414 -24.82 0.92 1.29
C GLY A 414 -25.38 1.84 2.34
N ILE A 415 -25.98 1.20 3.34
CA ILE A 415 -26.49 1.82 4.55
C ILE A 415 -26.03 0.96 5.73
N SER A 416 -25.51 1.56 6.76
CA SER A 416 -25.13 0.89 8.00
C SER A 416 -25.39 1.77 9.21
#